data_b3dc40d2eb396b75532f1c0ab9c17599
#
_entry.id   b3dc40d2eb396b75532f1c0ab9c17599
#
_cell.length_a   1.000
_cell.length_b   1.000
_cell.length_c   1.000
_cell.angle_alpha   90.00
_cell.angle_beta   90.00
_cell.angle_gamma   90.00
#
_symmetry.space_group_name_H-M   'P 1'
#
loop_
_entity.id
_entity.type
_entity.pdbx_description
1 polymer ?
#
loop_
_entity_poly.entity_id
_entity_poly.type
_entity_poly.pdbx_seq_one_letter_code
_entity_poly.pdbx_strand_id
1 'polypeptide(L)'
;VPSFFPDGFGTYPVIAAKVNNVSQGLKYRAFNSRQVEFLDYTSYVGRSVYCSSLCFLLCKAAKDLFPECRIVLRRPISKGYFCSLDKGDGTQIAQADIDAISARMREIVDEDMLFRRHEVRTEEAIEMFRELGYADKVSLLETSGDVYVNYYTLDGTPDYYYEALVPSTGCLKVWSLGLYREGMLLRVPNRHKPEELAPFVEQPKTFEVFSENLKWNSIMGLDNVGDVNKACRRGEASDLIKIAEALQEKKIVQIAEEIDCRVRAENPVKIVLITGPSSSGKSTFCKRLSIQLKACGLKPISFSTDDY
;
A
#
# COMPACT_ATOMS: atom_id res chain seq x y z
N VAL A 1 1.09 -15.29 -25.86
CA VAL A 1 0.19 -16.15 -25.08
C VAL A 1 -0.89 -16.78 -25.95
N PRO A 2 -1.65 -16.07 -26.81
CA PRO A 2 -2.68 -16.69 -27.68
C PRO A 2 -2.13 -17.76 -28.62
N SER A 3 -0.88 -17.64 -29.06
CA SER A 3 -0.22 -18.64 -29.94
C SER A 3 0.12 -19.95 -29.23
N PHE A 4 0.23 -19.95 -27.91
CA PHE A 4 0.49 -21.14 -27.10
C PHE A 4 -0.78 -21.76 -26.51
N PHE A 5 -1.81 -20.96 -26.32
CA PHE A 5 -3.08 -21.35 -25.71
C PHE A 5 -4.23 -20.82 -26.58
N PRO A 6 -4.51 -21.42 -27.73
CA PRO A 6 -5.57 -20.96 -28.63
C PRO A 6 -6.96 -21.02 -27.99
N ASP A 7 -7.17 -21.94 -27.04
CA ASP A 7 -8.43 -22.11 -26.29
C ASP A 7 -8.46 -21.30 -24.98
N GLY A 8 -7.44 -20.44 -24.74
CA GLY A 8 -7.28 -19.67 -23.50
C GLY A 8 -6.43 -20.39 -22.45
N PHE A 9 -6.08 -19.67 -21.40
CA PHE A 9 -5.35 -20.16 -20.24
C PHE A 9 -6.18 -19.92 -18.99
N GLY A 10 -6.78 -20.98 -18.45
CA GLY A 10 -7.64 -20.88 -17.28
C GLY A 10 -8.94 -20.10 -17.56
N THR A 11 -9.63 -19.72 -16.48
CA THR A 11 -10.92 -19.03 -16.53
C THR A 11 -10.75 -17.50 -16.76
N TYR A 12 -9.60 -16.94 -16.38
CA TYR A 12 -9.35 -15.50 -16.40
C TYR A 12 -8.17 -15.13 -17.30
N PRO A 13 -8.15 -13.90 -17.84
CA PRO A 13 -7.06 -13.45 -18.72
C PRO A 13 -5.71 -13.49 -18.03
N VAL A 14 -4.68 -13.95 -18.73
CA VAL A 14 -3.29 -13.86 -18.30
C VAL A 14 -2.83 -12.41 -18.38
N ILE A 15 -2.34 -11.87 -17.27
CA ILE A 15 -1.90 -10.47 -17.15
C ILE A 15 -0.41 -10.29 -16.88
N ALA A 16 0.26 -11.34 -16.42
CA ALA A 16 1.70 -11.36 -16.17
C ALA A 16 2.26 -12.78 -16.27
N ALA A 17 3.55 -12.95 -16.07
CA ALA A 17 4.20 -14.25 -15.97
C ALA A 17 5.28 -14.23 -14.88
N LYS A 18 5.52 -15.38 -14.24
CA LYS A 18 6.76 -15.66 -13.52
C LYS A 18 7.76 -16.32 -14.44
N VAL A 19 8.94 -15.77 -14.56
CA VAL A 19 10.03 -16.35 -15.31
C VAL A 19 11.16 -16.65 -14.34
N ASN A 20 11.47 -17.93 -14.13
CA ASN A 20 12.41 -18.39 -13.09
C ASN A 20 12.12 -17.73 -11.72
N ASN A 21 10.87 -17.79 -11.27
CA ASN A 21 10.37 -17.19 -10.03
C ASN A 21 10.39 -15.64 -9.93
N VAL A 22 10.76 -14.93 -10.99
CA VAL A 22 10.73 -13.46 -11.03
C VAL A 22 9.50 -13.00 -11.81
N SER A 23 8.73 -12.06 -11.25
CA SER A 23 7.57 -11.45 -11.91
C SER A 23 8.00 -10.64 -13.13
N GLN A 24 7.41 -10.92 -14.28
CA GLN A 24 7.69 -10.27 -15.55
C GLN A 24 6.40 -9.90 -16.28
N GLY A 25 6.42 -8.77 -16.99
CA GLY A 25 5.35 -8.40 -17.91
C GLY A 25 5.30 -9.34 -19.13
N LEU A 26 4.15 -9.41 -19.79
CA LEU A 26 3.94 -10.30 -20.95
C LEU A 26 4.80 -9.94 -22.18
N LYS A 27 5.45 -8.78 -22.17
CA LYS A 27 6.41 -8.36 -23.22
C LYS A 27 7.87 -8.74 -22.92
N TYR A 28 8.11 -9.43 -21.81
CA TYR A 28 9.43 -9.92 -21.48
C TYR A 28 9.96 -10.88 -22.57
N ARG A 29 11.21 -10.67 -23.00
CA ARG A 29 11.87 -11.51 -24.01
C ARG A 29 12.77 -12.52 -23.32
N ALA A 30 12.45 -13.80 -23.46
CA ALA A 30 13.28 -14.90 -22.97
C ALA A 30 14.24 -15.34 -24.09
N PHE A 31 15.54 -15.25 -23.84
CA PHE A 31 16.58 -15.63 -24.82
C PHE A 31 17.09 -17.05 -24.64
N ASN A 32 16.85 -17.67 -23.49
CA ASN A 32 17.27 -19.03 -23.13
C ASN A 32 16.09 -19.80 -22.57
N SER A 33 16.26 -21.12 -22.39
CA SER A 33 15.28 -21.97 -21.70
C SER A 33 14.96 -21.40 -20.32
N ARG A 34 13.70 -21.21 -20.03
CA ARG A 34 13.18 -20.64 -18.77
C ARG A 34 11.96 -21.43 -18.30
N GLN A 35 11.80 -21.51 -17.00
CA GLN A 35 10.54 -21.94 -16.42
C GLN A 35 9.59 -20.75 -16.44
N VAL A 36 8.41 -20.91 -17.05
CA VAL A 36 7.40 -19.85 -17.17
C VAL A 36 6.11 -20.35 -16.55
N GLU A 37 5.57 -19.54 -15.62
CA GLU A 37 4.25 -19.70 -15.01
C GLU A 37 3.41 -18.50 -15.42
N PHE A 38 2.27 -18.70 -16.09
CA PHE A 38 1.37 -17.62 -16.43
C PHE A 38 0.50 -17.26 -15.24
N LEU A 39 0.24 -15.95 -15.05
CA LEU A 39 -0.43 -15.40 -13.91
C LEU A 39 -1.68 -14.64 -14.34
N ASP A 40 -2.81 -15.02 -13.76
CA ASP A 40 -4.06 -14.27 -13.80
C ASP A 40 -4.27 -13.48 -12.49
N TYR A 41 -5.38 -12.75 -12.38
CA TYR A 41 -5.71 -11.96 -11.19
C TYR A 41 -5.89 -12.79 -9.91
N THR A 42 -6.28 -14.07 -10.00
CA THR A 42 -6.57 -14.90 -8.82
C THR A 42 -5.32 -15.30 -8.06
N SER A 43 -4.17 -15.32 -8.75
CA SER A 43 -2.87 -15.55 -8.13
C SER A 43 -2.45 -14.35 -7.28
N TYR A 44 -1.64 -14.59 -6.24
CA TYR A 44 -1.15 -13.52 -5.36
C TYR A 44 -0.36 -12.45 -6.14
N VAL A 45 0.56 -12.91 -6.98
CA VAL A 45 1.43 -12.02 -7.79
C VAL A 45 0.62 -11.30 -8.87
N GLY A 46 -0.26 -12.02 -9.59
CA GLY A 46 -1.11 -11.40 -10.59
C GLY A 46 -2.03 -10.31 -10.02
N ARG A 47 -2.57 -10.53 -8.81
CA ARG A 47 -3.31 -9.48 -8.10
C ARG A 47 -2.44 -8.27 -7.78
N SER A 48 -1.20 -8.47 -7.31
CA SER A 48 -0.27 -7.37 -7.05
C SER A 48 0.00 -6.57 -8.32
N VAL A 49 0.30 -7.25 -9.43
CA VAL A 49 0.51 -6.64 -10.76
C VAL A 49 -0.70 -5.80 -11.18
N TYR A 50 -1.92 -6.33 -11.05
CA TYR A 50 -3.15 -5.61 -11.39
C TYR A 50 -3.32 -4.37 -10.52
N CYS A 51 -3.20 -4.52 -9.21
CA CYS A 51 -3.38 -3.43 -8.26
C CYS A 51 -2.34 -2.32 -8.44
N SER A 52 -1.07 -2.65 -8.67
CA SER A 52 -0.02 -1.68 -8.97
C SER A 52 -0.32 -0.91 -10.26
N SER A 53 -0.77 -1.62 -11.30
CA SER A 53 -1.16 -0.99 -12.56
C SER A 53 -2.38 -0.06 -12.40
N LEU A 54 -3.36 -0.48 -11.59
CA LEU A 54 -4.53 0.33 -11.27
C LEU A 54 -4.16 1.58 -10.45
N CYS A 55 -3.20 1.48 -9.55
CA CYS A 55 -2.66 2.62 -8.82
C CYS A 55 -1.97 3.61 -9.77
N PHE A 56 -1.21 3.12 -10.75
CA PHE A 56 -0.59 3.98 -11.76
C PHE A 56 -1.63 4.67 -12.64
N LEU A 57 -2.67 3.94 -13.06
CA LEU A 57 -3.81 4.52 -13.80
C LEU A 57 -4.46 5.67 -13.02
N LEU A 58 -4.68 5.49 -11.70
CA LEU A 58 -5.21 6.54 -10.83
C LEU A 58 -4.27 7.75 -10.77
N CYS A 59 -2.96 7.52 -10.59
CA CYS A 59 -1.96 8.60 -10.57
C CYS A 59 -1.94 9.38 -11.89
N LYS A 60 -2.00 8.68 -13.04
CA LYS A 60 -2.06 9.30 -14.37
C LYS A 60 -3.32 10.14 -14.52
N ALA A 61 -4.49 9.58 -14.24
CA ALA A 61 -5.76 10.30 -14.36
C ALA A 61 -5.85 11.54 -13.47
N ALA A 62 -5.34 11.44 -12.23
CA ALA A 62 -5.28 12.57 -11.32
C ALA A 62 -4.36 13.68 -11.84
N LYS A 63 -3.19 13.32 -12.41
CA LYS A 63 -2.25 14.29 -12.99
C LYS A 63 -2.75 14.95 -14.27
N ASP A 64 -3.51 14.23 -15.09
CA ASP A 64 -4.12 14.80 -16.28
C ASP A 64 -5.10 15.94 -15.96
N LEU A 65 -5.80 15.83 -14.82
CA LEU A 65 -6.79 16.80 -14.38
C LEU A 65 -6.18 17.87 -13.43
N PHE A 66 -5.20 17.48 -12.64
CA PHE A 66 -4.54 18.32 -11.64
C PHE A 66 -3.01 18.18 -11.78
N PRO A 67 -2.35 18.88 -12.71
CA PRO A 67 -0.93 18.70 -13.02
C PRO A 67 -0.01 18.87 -11.79
N GLU A 68 -0.34 19.80 -10.90
CA GLU A 68 0.44 20.09 -9.68
C GLU A 68 0.06 19.18 -8.50
N CYS A 69 -0.84 18.21 -8.70
CA CYS A 69 -1.31 17.39 -7.61
C CYS A 69 -0.22 16.47 -7.05
N ARG A 70 -0.31 16.24 -5.74
CA ARG A 70 0.42 15.18 -5.05
C ARG A 70 -0.56 14.11 -4.60
N ILE A 71 -0.49 12.95 -5.24
CA ILE A 71 -1.26 11.76 -4.85
C ILE A 71 -0.37 10.81 -4.06
N VAL A 72 -0.87 10.31 -2.93
CA VAL A 72 -0.15 9.35 -2.10
C VAL A 72 -1.04 8.16 -1.83
N LEU A 73 -0.60 6.99 -2.29
CA LEU A 73 -1.21 5.71 -1.99
C LEU A 73 -0.82 5.34 -0.56
N ARG A 74 -1.79 5.34 0.36
CA ARG A 74 -1.51 5.18 1.78
C ARG A 74 -1.52 3.72 2.21
N ARG A 75 -2.69 3.16 2.46
CA ARG A 75 -2.79 1.82 3.06
C ARG A 75 -4.00 1.05 2.54
N PRO A 76 -3.95 -0.29 2.57
CA PRO A 76 -5.12 -1.10 2.25
C PRO A 76 -6.22 -0.90 3.32
N ILE A 77 -7.41 -0.51 2.86
CA ILE A 77 -8.64 -0.42 3.64
C ILE A 77 -9.72 -1.18 2.88
N SER A 78 -10.50 -1.99 3.55
CA SER A 78 -11.62 -2.73 2.97
C SER A 78 -11.25 -3.49 1.68
N LYS A 79 -10.05 -4.12 1.67
CA LYS A 79 -9.49 -4.81 0.49
C LYS A 79 -9.27 -3.92 -0.74
N GLY A 80 -9.27 -2.58 -0.56
CA GLY A 80 -8.91 -1.56 -1.52
C GLY A 80 -7.74 -0.71 -1.00
N TYR A 81 -7.50 0.46 -1.61
CA TYR A 81 -6.41 1.36 -1.23
C TYR A 81 -6.97 2.73 -0.86
N PHE A 82 -6.69 3.18 0.35
CA PHE A 82 -6.91 4.57 0.71
C PHE A 82 -5.83 5.45 0.09
N CYS A 83 -6.25 6.51 -0.58
CA CYS A 83 -5.38 7.45 -1.27
C CYS A 83 -5.69 8.87 -0.79
N SER A 84 -4.66 9.66 -0.52
CA SER A 84 -4.79 11.10 -0.29
C SER A 84 -4.38 11.85 -1.54
N LEU A 85 -5.11 12.90 -1.88
CA LEU A 85 -4.84 13.80 -2.99
C LEU A 85 -4.74 15.22 -2.44
N ASP A 86 -3.59 15.84 -2.63
CA ASP A 86 -3.38 17.27 -2.51
C ASP A 86 -3.38 17.84 -3.93
N LYS A 87 -4.31 18.74 -4.23
CA LYS A 87 -4.47 19.33 -5.57
C LYS A 87 -3.45 20.43 -5.86
N GLY A 88 -2.69 20.88 -4.85
CA GLY A 88 -1.74 21.98 -4.94
C GLY A 88 -2.37 23.37 -4.82
N ASP A 89 -3.70 23.48 -4.82
CA ASP A 89 -4.47 24.73 -4.68
C ASP A 89 -5.00 24.99 -3.25
N GLY A 90 -4.68 24.09 -2.30
CA GLY A 90 -5.12 24.15 -0.91
C GLY A 90 -6.58 23.79 -0.69
N THR A 91 -7.31 23.36 -1.71
CA THR A 91 -8.71 22.91 -1.58
C THR A 91 -8.79 21.44 -1.23
N GLN A 92 -9.79 21.07 -0.45
CA GLN A 92 -10.05 19.66 -0.14
C GLN A 92 -10.68 18.95 -1.36
N ILE A 93 -10.43 17.64 -1.43
CA ILE A 93 -11.05 16.79 -2.43
C ILE A 93 -12.56 16.72 -2.23
N ALA A 94 -13.32 16.86 -3.31
CA ALA A 94 -14.78 16.80 -3.32
C ALA A 94 -15.29 15.65 -4.19
N GLN A 95 -16.58 15.33 -4.09
CA GLN A 95 -17.20 14.27 -4.91
C GLN A 95 -17.04 14.55 -6.42
N ALA A 96 -17.13 15.81 -6.84
CA ALA A 96 -16.94 16.21 -8.23
C ALA A 96 -15.52 15.86 -8.75
N ASP A 97 -14.49 16.00 -7.92
CA ASP A 97 -13.12 15.62 -8.28
C ASP A 97 -13.02 14.10 -8.47
N ILE A 98 -13.67 13.32 -7.59
CA ILE A 98 -13.73 11.86 -7.69
C ILE A 98 -14.41 11.40 -8.98
N ASP A 99 -15.52 12.04 -9.31
CA ASP A 99 -16.28 11.73 -10.51
C ASP A 99 -15.46 12.05 -11.78
N ALA A 100 -14.78 13.20 -11.79
CA ALA A 100 -13.88 13.59 -12.87
C ALA A 100 -12.69 12.63 -13.03
N ILE A 101 -12.00 12.26 -11.93
CA ILE A 101 -10.90 11.31 -11.97
C ILE A 101 -11.40 9.94 -12.45
N SER A 102 -12.57 9.49 -11.96
CA SER A 102 -13.15 8.21 -12.37
C SER A 102 -13.51 8.20 -13.86
N ALA A 103 -14.04 9.30 -14.39
CA ALA A 103 -14.32 9.45 -15.81
C ALA A 103 -13.02 9.36 -16.64
N ARG A 104 -11.98 10.11 -16.23
CA ARG A 104 -10.68 10.08 -16.92
C ARG A 104 -10.02 8.71 -16.85
N MET A 105 -10.09 8.01 -15.74
CA MET A 105 -9.61 6.63 -15.62
C MET A 105 -10.31 5.69 -16.61
N ARG A 106 -11.63 5.84 -16.81
CA ARG A 106 -12.38 5.02 -17.78
C ARG A 106 -11.96 5.33 -19.22
N GLU A 107 -11.80 6.59 -19.57
CA GLU A 107 -11.29 7.01 -20.89
C GLU A 107 -9.93 6.34 -21.18
N ILE A 108 -8.98 6.42 -20.25
CA ILE A 108 -7.65 5.80 -20.39
C ILE A 108 -7.74 4.27 -20.53
N VAL A 109 -8.69 3.62 -19.82
CA VAL A 109 -8.93 2.17 -19.98
C VAL A 109 -9.47 1.85 -21.37
N ASP A 110 -10.42 2.64 -21.88
CA ASP A 110 -11.04 2.43 -23.18
C ASP A 110 -10.06 2.71 -24.34
N GLU A 111 -9.11 3.62 -24.16
CA GLU A 111 -8.01 3.90 -25.09
C GLU A 111 -6.97 2.77 -25.14
N ASP A 112 -6.98 1.83 -24.21
CA ASP A 112 -6.08 0.66 -24.12
C ASP A 112 -4.59 1.01 -24.21
N MET A 113 -4.16 2.03 -23.45
CA MET A 113 -2.80 2.55 -23.45
C MET A 113 -1.79 1.55 -22.89
N LEU A 114 -0.59 1.50 -23.49
CA LEU A 114 0.46 0.55 -23.10
C LEU A 114 1.26 1.04 -21.89
N PHE A 115 1.45 0.18 -20.89
CA PHE A 115 2.49 0.36 -19.89
C PHE A 115 3.85 -0.01 -20.49
N ARG A 116 4.76 0.96 -20.58
CA ARG A 116 6.10 0.76 -21.16
C ARG A 116 7.14 0.73 -20.07
N ARG A 117 7.88 -0.37 -19.96
CA ARG A 117 9.01 -0.52 -19.04
C ARG A 117 10.28 0.03 -19.67
N HIS A 118 11.03 0.78 -18.89
CA HIS A 118 12.34 1.32 -19.22
C HIS A 118 13.36 0.86 -18.19
N GLU A 119 14.57 0.55 -18.64
CA GLU A 119 15.71 0.26 -17.79
C GLU A 119 16.78 1.30 -18.09
N VAL A 120 17.20 2.03 -17.05
CA VAL A 120 18.17 3.12 -17.16
C VAL A 120 19.15 3.06 -16.00
N ARG A 121 20.24 3.85 -16.09
CA ARG A 121 21.11 4.06 -14.94
C ARG A 121 20.34 4.78 -13.83
N THR A 122 20.67 4.44 -12.58
CA THR A 122 19.98 5.04 -11.41
C THR A 122 20.15 6.56 -11.39
N GLU A 123 21.31 7.08 -11.78
CA GLU A 123 21.58 8.53 -11.85
C GLU A 123 20.62 9.23 -12.83
N GLU A 124 20.39 8.63 -14.00
CA GLU A 124 19.48 9.17 -15.02
C GLU A 124 18.05 9.22 -14.51
N ALA A 125 17.60 8.14 -13.82
CA ALA A 125 16.28 8.10 -13.20
C ALA A 125 16.13 9.15 -12.09
N ILE A 126 17.16 9.35 -11.27
CA ILE A 126 17.17 10.37 -10.20
C ILE A 126 17.02 11.77 -10.79
N GLU A 127 17.75 12.09 -11.86
CA GLU A 127 17.66 13.40 -12.53
C GLU A 127 16.26 13.62 -13.09
N MET A 128 15.72 12.65 -13.83
CA MET A 128 14.36 12.69 -14.39
C MET A 128 13.31 12.91 -13.29
N PHE A 129 13.33 12.12 -12.20
CA PHE A 129 12.36 12.27 -11.13
C PHE A 129 12.53 13.57 -10.33
N ARG A 130 13.75 14.12 -10.27
CA ARG A 130 14.03 15.43 -9.65
C ARG A 130 13.40 16.55 -10.46
N GLU A 131 13.56 16.54 -11.79
CA GLU A 131 12.94 17.52 -12.70
C GLU A 131 11.42 17.49 -12.61
N LEU A 132 10.82 16.31 -12.38
CA LEU A 132 9.39 16.12 -12.22
C LEU A 132 8.87 16.40 -10.79
N GLY A 133 9.75 16.75 -9.85
CA GLY A 133 9.36 17.07 -8.47
C GLY A 133 9.01 15.84 -7.60
N TYR A 134 9.41 14.62 -7.99
CA TYR A 134 9.12 13.38 -7.27
C TYR A 134 10.15 13.11 -6.17
N ALA A 135 10.15 13.95 -5.13
CA ALA A 135 11.15 13.93 -4.07
C ALA A 135 11.24 12.58 -3.32
N ASP A 136 10.11 11.88 -3.14
CA ASP A 136 10.04 10.56 -2.54
C ASP A 136 10.79 9.50 -3.35
N LYS A 137 10.66 9.51 -4.67
CA LYS A 137 11.35 8.62 -5.59
C LYS A 137 12.83 8.93 -5.67
N VAL A 138 13.19 10.21 -5.74
CA VAL A 138 14.59 10.66 -5.65
C VAL A 138 15.24 10.15 -4.37
N SER A 139 14.59 10.37 -3.22
CA SER A 139 15.07 9.92 -1.91
C SER A 139 15.26 8.41 -1.84
N LEU A 140 14.34 7.65 -2.41
CA LEU A 140 14.42 6.20 -2.48
C LEU A 140 15.60 5.73 -3.34
N LEU A 141 15.69 6.24 -4.57
CA LEU A 141 16.73 5.83 -5.54
C LEU A 141 18.14 6.23 -5.11
N GLU A 142 18.33 7.42 -4.52
CA GLU A 142 19.60 7.84 -3.93
C GLU A 142 20.08 6.87 -2.83
N THR A 143 19.18 6.11 -2.24
CA THR A 143 19.48 5.23 -1.11
C THR A 143 19.38 3.73 -1.41
N SER A 144 18.91 3.30 -2.59
CA SER A 144 18.76 1.90 -2.97
C SER A 144 20.11 1.20 -3.17
N GLY A 145 21.08 1.89 -3.75
CA GLY A 145 22.40 1.30 -4.09
C GLY A 145 22.42 0.52 -5.40
N ASP A 146 21.32 0.51 -6.14
CA ASP A 146 21.22 -0.15 -7.44
C ASP A 146 21.92 0.68 -8.52
N VAL A 147 22.63 0.03 -9.45
CA VAL A 147 23.30 0.67 -10.60
C VAL A 147 22.31 0.97 -11.71
N TYR A 148 21.32 0.07 -11.89
CA TYR A 148 20.25 0.20 -12.88
C TYR A 148 18.92 0.06 -12.18
N VAL A 149 17.94 0.84 -12.64
CA VAL A 149 16.56 0.78 -12.14
C VAL A 149 15.57 0.67 -13.29
N ASN A 150 14.43 0.08 -12.99
CA ASN A 150 13.31 0.01 -13.92
C ASN A 150 12.23 0.98 -13.48
N TYR A 151 11.71 1.74 -14.43
CA TYR A 151 10.51 2.54 -14.27
C TYR A 151 9.53 2.29 -15.41
N TYR A 152 8.31 2.73 -15.24
CA TYR A 152 7.29 2.59 -16.27
C TYR A 152 6.80 3.95 -16.75
N THR A 153 6.35 4.01 -18.00
CA THR A 153 5.61 5.16 -18.52
C THR A 153 4.22 4.75 -18.97
N LEU A 154 3.25 5.60 -18.70
CA LEU A 154 1.89 5.53 -19.23
C LEU A 154 1.60 6.87 -19.91
N ASP A 155 1.49 6.86 -21.23
CA ASP A 155 1.30 8.05 -22.05
C ASP A 155 2.25 9.20 -21.63
N GLY A 156 3.55 8.92 -21.65
CA GLY A 156 4.60 9.88 -21.29
C GLY A 156 4.77 10.18 -19.80
N THR A 157 3.81 9.84 -18.95
CA THR A 157 3.92 10.03 -17.49
C THR A 157 4.78 8.91 -16.89
N PRO A 158 5.94 9.18 -16.27
CA PRO A 158 6.76 8.15 -15.64
C PRO A 158 6.33 7.89 -14.21
N ASP A 159 6.51 6.63 -13.77
CA ASP A 159 6.39 6.25 -12.36
C ASP A 159 7.23 5.01 -12.05
N TYR A 160 7.54 4.80 -10.77
CA TYR A 160 8.43 3.76 -10.28
C TYR A 160 7.67 2.62 -9.63
N TYR A 161 7.85 1.40 -10.15
CA TYR A 161 7.26 0.17 -9.62
C TYR A 161 8.27 -0.96 -9.58
N TYR A 162 8.35 -1.68 -8.47
CA TYR A 162 9.22 -2.85 -8.32
C TYR A 162 8.76 -4.06 -9.12
N GLU A 163 7.44 -4.23 -9.24
CA GLU A 163 6.84 -5.39 -9.90
C GLU A 163 6.51 -5.07 -11.36
N ALA A 164 6.23 -6.13 -12.11
CA ALA A 164 5.67 -6.00 -13.44
C ALA A 164 4.29 -5.31 -13.38
N LEU A 165 3.93 -4.61 -14.45
CA LEU A 165 2.59 -4.07 -14.67
C LEU A 165 1.87 -4.88 -15.76
N VAL A 166 0.53 -4.76 -15.83
CA VAL A 166 -0.27 -5.34 -16.90
C VAL A 166 0.17 -4.79 -18.27
N PRO A 167 -0.09 -5.49 -19.39
CA PRO A 167 0.35 -5.05 -20.71
C PRO A 167 -0.17 -3.68 -21.14
N SER A 168 -1.45 -3.40 -20.82
CA SER A 168 -2.14 -2.18 -21.17
C SER A 168 -3.28 -1.86 -20.20
N THR A 169 -3.80 -0.64 -20.27
CA THR A 169 -4.88 -0.17 -19.41
C THR A 169 -6.20 -0.87 -19.68
N GLY A 170 -6.43 -1.40 -20.89
CA GLY A 170 -7.59 -2.20 -21.22
C GLY A 170 -7.75 -3.49 -20.42
N CYS A 171 -6.70 -3.94 -19.71
CA CYS A 171 -6.79 -5.04 -18.75
C CYS A 171 -7.49 -4.63 -17.44
N LEU A 172 -7.61 -3.33 -17.13
CA LEU A 172 -8.06 -2.79 -15.84
C LEU A 172 -9.56 -2.43 -15.88
N LYS A 173 -10.44 -3.42 -16.02
CA LYS A 173 -11.88 -3.20 -16.23
C LYS A 173 -12.71 -3.10 -14.95
N VAL A 174 -12.30 -3.78 -13.87
CA VAL A 174 -13.09 -3.90 -12.65
C VAL A 174 -12.45 -3.12 -11.51
N TRP A 175 -12.97 -1.97 -11.21
CA TRP A 175 -12.57 -1.10 -10.11
C TRP A 175 -13.67 -0.07 -9.81
N SER A 176 -13.58 0.60 -8.66
CA SER A 176 -14.34 1.81 -8.39
C SER A 176 -13.52 2.77 -7.55
N LEU A 177 -13.74 4.06 -7.73
CA LEU A 177 -13.18 5.12 -6.93
C LEU A 177 -14.31 5.85 -6.22
N GLY A 178 -14.18 6.11 -4.93
CA GLY A 178 -15.18 6.81 -4.13
C GLY A 178 -14.53 7.75 -3.13
N LEU A 179 -15.26 8.80 -2.75
CA LEU A 179 -14.86 9.67 -1.65
C LEU A 179 -14.88 8.86 -0.35
N TYR A 180 -13.83 8.95 0.44
CA TYR A 180 -13.72 8.25 1.71
C TYR A 180 -12.93 9.11 2.70
N ARG A 181 -13.60 9.54 3.77
CA ARG A 181 -13.00 10.46 4.77
C ARG A 181 -12.44 11.72 4.08
N GLU A 182 -11.18 12.06 4.41
CA GLU A 182 -10.44 13.19 3.82
C GLU A 182 -9.72 12.86 2.51
N GLY A 183 -10.01 11.72 1.91
CA GLY A 183 -9.36 11.24 0.69
C GLY A 183 -10.29 10.40 -0.17
N MET A 184 -9.73 9.42 -0.85
CA MET A 184 -10.46 8.52 -1.73
C MET A 184 -10.10 7.07 -1.47
N LEU A 185 -11.06 6.18 -1.75
CA LEU A 185 -10.88 4.74 -1.69
C LEU A 185 -10.93 4.15 -3.10
N LEU A 186 -9.81 3.62 -3.55
CA LEU A 186 -9.70 2.83 -4.77
C LEU A 186 -10.05 1.38 -4.43
N ARG A 187 -11.19 0.90 -4.89
CA ARG A 187 -11.64 -0.47 -4.69
C ARG A 187 -11.16 -1.35 -5.83
N VAL A 188 -10.78 -2.57 -5.51
CA VAL A 188 -10.21 -3.55 -6.44
C VAL A 188 -11.13 -4.76 -6.57
N PRO A 189 -10.93 -5.61 -7.62
CA PRO A 189 -11.73 -6.81 -7.80
C PRO A 189 -11.64 -7.79 -6.61
N ASN A 190 -12.66 -8.61 -6.46
CA ASN A 190 -12.63 -9.72 -5.53
C ASN A 190 -11.61 -10.77 -6.02
N ARG A 191 -10.78 -11.28 -5.10
CA ARG A 191 -9.73 -12.26 -5.45
C ARG A 191 -10.29 -13.54 -6.10
N HIS A 192 -11.44 -14.00 -5.63
CA HIS A 192 -12.04 -15.27 -6.08
C HIS A 192 -13.06 -15.09 -7.20
N LYS A 193 -13.51 -13.85 -7.42
CA LYS A 193 -14.46 -13.44 -8.46
C LYS A 193 -14.01 -12.12 -9.05
N PRO A 194 -12.99 -12.13 -9.92
CA PRO A 194 -12.40 -10.90 -10.48
C PRO A 194 -13.34 -10.03 -11.30
N GLU A 195 -14.46 -10.56 -11.72
CA GLU A 195 -15.56 -9.85 -12.41
C GLU A 195 -16.39 -8.96 -11.48
N GLU A 196 -16.28 -9.14 -10.16
CA GLU A 196 -17.00 -8.39 -9.14
C GLU A 196 -16.02 -7.57 -8.29
N LEU A 197 -16.50 -6.46 -7.74
CA LEU A 197 -15.73 -5.72 -6.72
C LEU A 197 -15.70 -6.48 -5.39
N ALA A 198 -14.57 -6.39 -4.69
CA ALA A 198 -14.51 -6.86 -3.32
C ALA A 198 -15.56 -6.13 -2.45
N PRO A 199 -16.26 -6.85 -1.54
CA PRO A 199 -17.25 -6.23 -0.67
C PRO A 199 -16.61 -5.14 0.20
N PHE A 200 -17.33 -4.01 0.34
CA PHE A 200 -16.90 -2.95 1.23
C PHE A 200 -17.20 -3.34 2.69
N VAL A 201 -16.21 -3.15 3.55
CA VAL A 201 -16.32 -3.33 5.00
C VAL A 201 -15.76 -2.09 5.67
N GLU A 202 -16.62 -1.36 6.38
CA GLU A 202 -16.16 -0.19 7.15
C GLU A 202 -15.21 -0.60 8.27
N GLN A 203 -14.07 0.06 8.35
CA GLN A 203 -12.99 -0.25 9.32
C GLN A 203 -12.53 1.03 10.05
N PRO A 204 -13.41 1.72 10.82
CA PRO A 204 -13.10 3.01 11.41
C PRO A 204 -11.91 2.95 12.37
N LYS A 205 -11.86 1.95 13.25
CA LYS A 205 -10.74 1.80 14.21
C LYS A 205 -9.40 1.55 13.51
N THR A 206 -9.39 0.75 12.44
CA THR A 206 -8.18 0.51 11.64
C THR A 206 -7.72 1.81 10.96
N PHE A 207 -8.65 2.59 10.44
CA PHE A 207 -8.36 3.89 9.83
C PHE A 207 -7.78 4.89 10.84
N GLU A 208 -8.36 4.99 12.04
CA GLU A 208 -7.87 5.86 13.12
C GLU A 208 -6.44 5.52 13.53
N VAL A 209 -6.15 4.23 13.74
CA VAL A 209 -4.79 3.77 14.08
C VAL A 209 -3.80 4.10 12.97
N PHE A 210 -4.17 3.92 11.71
CA PHE A 210 -3.31 4.27 10.58
C PHE A 210 -3.08 5.78 10.47
N SER A 211 -4.10 6.60 10.70
CA SER A 211 -3.97 8.06 10.68
C SER A 211 -3.08 8.56 11.81
N GLU A 212 -3.18 7.96 12.99
CA GLU A 212 -2.28 8.26 14.13
C GLU A 212 -0.82 7.94 13.77
N ASN A 213 -0.55 6.75 13.19
CA ASN A 213 0.80 6.36 12.76
C ASN A 213 1.37 7.31 11.69
N LEU A 214 0.55 7.71 10.72
CA LEU A 214 1.00 8.65 9.67
C LEU A 214 1.37 10.02 10.26
N LYS A 215 0.60 10.52 11.23
CA LYS A 215 0.95 11.77 11.94
C LYS A 215 2.29 11.66 12.64
N TRP A 216 2.55 10.56 13.33
CA TRP A 216 3.84 10.34 14.02
C TRP A 216 4.99 10.25 13.03
N ASN A 217 4.83 9.52 11.93
CA ASN A 217 5.87 9.42 10.89
C ASN A 217 6.19 10.81 10.32
N SER A 218 5.18 11.62 10.03
CA SER A 218 5.36 12.97 9.50
C SER A 218 6.06 13.90 10.50
N ILE A 219 5.71 13.82 11.80
CA ILE A 219 6.40 14.58 12.86
C ILE A 219 7.89 14.21 12.95
N MET A 220 8.22 12.93 12.71
CA MET A 220 9.60 12.44 12.71
C MET A 220 10.33 12.68 11.37
N GLY A 221 9.65 13.21 10.36
CA GLY A 221 10.21 13.38 9.00
C GLY A 221 10.49 12.05 8.29
N LEU A 222 9.66 11.03 8.54
CA LEU A 222 9.78 9.67 8.00
C LEU A 222 8.55 9.31 7.16
N ASP A 223 8.24 10.13 6.16
CA ASP A 223 7.05 9.95 5.34
C ASP A 223 7.17 8.78 4.34
N ASN A 224 8.40 8.41 3.99
CA ASN A 224 8.68 7.36 3.01
C ASN A 224 9.95 6.54 3.37
N VAL A 225 10.17 5.43 2.64
CA VAL A 225 11.31 4.53 2.87
C VAL A 225 12.66 5.22 2.64
N GLY A 226 12.74 6.13 1.67
CA GLY A 226 13.95 6.92 1.40
C GLY A 226 14.37 7.78 2.60
N ASP A 227 13.40 8.35 3.33
CA ASP A 227 13.68 9.14 4.53
C ASP A 227 14.26 8.26 5.65
N VAL A 228 13.68 7.06 5.85
CA VAL A 228 14.21 6.08 6.80
C VAL A 228 15.64 5.68 6.43
N ASN A 229 15.88 5.38 5.15
CA ASN A 229 17.22 5.02 4.68
C ASN A 229 18.23 6.16 4.90
N LYS A 230 17.84 7.41 4.63
CA LYS A 230 18.69 8.59 4.89
C LYS A 230 19.00 8.75 6.38
N ALA A 231 18.00 8.58 7.25
CA ALA A 231 18.19 8.62 8.70
C ALA A 231 19.15 7.51 9.18
N CYS A 232 18.99 6.29 8.65
CA CYS A 232 19.93 5.19 8.95
C CYS A 232 21.37 5.51 8.50
N ARG A 233 21.55 6.08 7.32
CA ARG A 233 22.88 6.49 6.83
C ARG A 233 23.52 7.61 7.67
N ARG A 234 22.71 8.48 8.29
CA ARG A 234 23.18 9.51 9.23
C ARG A 234 23.48 8.98 10.63
N GLY A 235 23.23 7.67 10.88
CA GLY A 235 23.46 7.06 12.20
C GLY A 235 22.33 7.30 13.22
N GLU A 236 21.16 7.80 12.79
CA GLU A 236 20.02 8.14 13.63
C GLU A 236 19.12 6.93 13.97
N ALA A 237 19.42 5.74 13.44
CA ALA A 237 18.58 4.53 13.60
C ALA A 237 18.30 4.17 15.08
N SER A 238 19.31 4.31 15.97
CA SER A 238 19.15 4.02 17.39
C SER A 238 18.13 4.92 18.08
N ASP A 239 18.12 6.20 17.73
CA ASP A 239 17.20 7.17 18.33
C ASP A 239 15.78 7.00 17.77
N LEU A 240 15.65 6.68 16.48
CA LEU A 240 14.36 6.33 15.87
C LEU A 240 13.73 5.10 16.54
N ILE A 241 14.52 4.06 16.82
CA ILE A 241 14.06 2.87 17.55
C ILE A 241 13.56 3.25 18.95
N LYS A 242 14.34 4.01 19.73
CA LYS A 242 13.94 4.45 21.07
C LYS A 242 12.66 5.29 21.07
N ILE A 243 12.52 6.18 20.09
CA ILE A 243 11.28 7.00 19.93
C ILE A 243 10.09 6.09 19.64
N ALA A 244 10.22 5.14 18.69
CA ALA A 244 9.16 4.19 18.35
C ALA A 244 8.76 3.32 19.56
N GLU A 245 9.74 2.83 20.34
CA GLU A 245 9.49 2.08 21.57
C GLU A 245 8.80 2.93 22.64
N ALA A 246 9.22 4.17 22.83
CA ALA A 246 8.59 5.09 23.78
C ALA A 246 7.13 5.41 23.39
N LEU A 247 6.84 5.60 22.10
CA LEU A 247 5.49 5.80 21.60
C LEU A 247 4.60 4.57 21.82
N GLN A 248 5.14 3.37 21.58
CA GLN A 248 4.44 2.12 21.85
C GLN A 248 4.13 1.97 23.34
N GLU A 249 5.10 2.22 24.22
CA GLU A 249 4.90 2.12 25.67
C GLU A 249 3.85 3.13 26.16
N LYS A 250 3.91 4.38 25.68
CA LYS A 250 2.89 5.39 25.97
C LYS A 250 1.49 4.91 25.60
N LYS A 251 1.33 4.21 24.46
CA LYS A 251 0.03 3.66 24.03
C LYS A 251 -0.43 2.52 24.94
N ILE A 252 0.48 1.66 25.39
CA ILE A 252 0.16 0.57 26.31
C ILE A 252 -0.29 1.13 27.65
N VAL A 253 0.35 2.20 28.16
CA VAL A 253 -0.06 2.91 29.39
C VAL A 253 -1.47 3.44 29.25
N GLN A 254 -1.78 4.16 28.16
CA GLN A 254 -3.13 4.69 27.90
C GLN A 254 -4.20 3.58 27.88
N ILE A 255 -3.91 2.43 27.30
CA ILE A 255 -4.80 1.27 27.30
C ILE A 255 -4.98 0.73 28.73
N ALA A 256 -3.93 0.66 29.51
CA ALA A 256 -4.00 0.20 30.89
C ALA A 256 -4.84 1.14 31.78
N GLU A 257 -4.67 2.44 31.62
CA GLU A 257 -5.47 3.48 32.32
C GLU A 257 -6.96 3.38 31.93
N GLU A 258 -7.26 3.18 30.64
CA GLU A 258 -8.63 2.97 30.18
C GLU A 258 -9.25 1.70 30.78
N ILE A 259 -8.50 0.60 30.85
CA ILE A 259 -8.95 -0.64 31.48
C ILE A 259 -9.19 -0.40 32.98
N ASP A 260 -8.27 0.26 33.71
CA ASP A 260 -8.44 0.56 35.13
C ASP A 260 -9.70 1.40 35.38
N CYS A 261 -9.93 2.41 34.57
CA CYS A 261 -11.17 3.22 34.63
C CYS A 261 -12.41 2.34 34.44
N ARG A 262 -12.42 1.46 33.46
CA ARG A 262 -13.56 0.56 33.17
C ARG A 262 -13.74 -0.53 34.23
N VAL A 263 -12.69 -1.00 34.86
CA VAL A 263 -12.79 -1.98 35.97
C VAL A 263 -13.47 -1.36 37.21
N ARG A 264 -13.31 -0.04 37.42
CA ARG A 264 -13.90 0.71 38.53
C ARG A 264 -15.31 1.29 38.22
N ALA A 265 -15.80 1.13 37.00
CA ALA A 265 -17.12 1.59 36.58
C ALA A 265 -18.26 0.72 37.13
N GLU A 266 -19.52 1.18 37.03
CA GLU A 266 -20.72 0.44 37.47
C GLU A 266 -20.83 -0.96 36.82
N ASN A 267 -20.44 -1.09 35.54
CA ASN A 267 -20.35 -2.34 34.82
C ASN A 267 -18.89 -2.71 34.55
N PRO A 268 -18.19 -3.34 35.51
CA PRO A 268 -16.75 -3.52 35.44
C PRO A 268 -16.34 -4.52 34.34
N VAL A 269 -15.33 -4.13 33.59
CA VAL A 269 -14.65 -5.03 32.63
C VAL A 269 -13.90 -6.09 33.41
N LYS A 270 -14.19 -7.36 33.11
CA LYS A 270 -13.54 -8.52 33.75
C LYS A 270 -12.61 -9.28 32.80
N ILE A 271 -12.80 -9.14 31.50
CA ILE A 271 -12.07 -9.87 30.48
C ILE A 271 -11.57 -8.87 29.42
N VAL A 272 -10.30 -8.98 29.07
CA VAL A 272 -9.66 -8.23 27.97
C VAL A 272 -9.18 -9.27 26.95
N LEU A 273 -9.70 -9.18 25.73
CA LEU A 273 -9.31 -10.09 24.64
C LEU A 273 -8.26 -9.43 23.77
N ILE A 274 -7.12 -10.12 23.57
CA ILE A 274 -6.02 -9.70 22.72
C ILE A 274 -5.97 -10.65 21.53
N THR A 275 -6.20 -10.13 20.34
CA THR A 275 -6.19 -10.90 19.09
C THR A 275 -5.26 -10.29 18.07
N GLY A 276 -4.79 -11.10 17.13
CA GLY A 276 -3.93 -10.67 16.03
C GLY A 276 -3.34 -11.87 15.27
N PRO A 277 -2.73 -11.64 14.10
CA PRO A 277 -2.14 -12.71 13.31
C PRO A 277 -0.94 -13.38 14.02
N SER A 278 -0.48 -14.50 13.48
CA SER A 278 0.73 -15.16 13.97
C SER A 278 1.92 -14.19 13.90
N SER A 279 2.82 -14.28 14.87
CA SER A 279 4.03 -13.42 14.99
C SER A 279 3.76 -11.91 15.09
N SER A 280 2.54 -11.48 15.42
CA SER A 280 2.18 -10.06 15.58
C SER A 280 2.60 -9.44 16.92
N GLY A 281 3.28 -10.19 17.78
CA GLY A 281 3.70 -9.72 19.10
C GLY A 281 2.62 -9.76 20.20
N LYS A 282 1.52 -10.49 20.02
CA LYS A 282 0.43 -10.61 21.02
C LYS A 282 0.94 -10.94 22.42
N SER A 283 1.78 -11.95 22.54
CA SER A 283 2.33 -12.38 23.83
C SER A 283 3.21 -11.31 24.49
N THR A 284 4.01 -10.59 23.70
CA THR A 284 4.84 -9.47 24.19
C THR A 284 3.95 -8.32 24.66
N PHE A 285 2.92 -7.97 23.86
CA PHE A 285 1.95 -6.94 24.21
C PHE A 285 1.20 -7.32 25.51
N CYS A 286 0.72 -8.57 25.64
CA CYS A 286 0.04 -9.07 26.82
C CYS A 286 0.90 -8.93 28.09
N LYS A 287 2.18 -9.31 28.00
CA LYS A 287 3.13 -9.17 29.12
C LYS A 287 3.35 -7.71 29.52
N ARG A 288 3.57 -6.81 28.55
CA ARG A 288 3.75 -5.37 28.81
C ARG A 288 2.49 -4.74 29.40
N LEU A 289 1.32 -5.03 28.83
CA LEU A 289 0.04 -4.56 29.35
C LEU A 289 -0.21 -5.07 30.77
N SER A 290 0.12 -6.33 31.08
CA SER A 290 -0.02 -6.89 32.43
C SER A 290 0.86 -6.18 33.45
N ILE A 291 2.06 -5.70 33.05
CA ILE A 291 2.93 -4.89 33.92
C ILE A 291 2.25 -3.54 34.22
N GLN A 292 1.73 -2.85 33.20
CA GLN A 292 1.06 -1.56 33.38
C GLN A 292 -0.22 -1.69 34.21
N LEU A 293 -1.01 -2.73 34.02
CA LEU A 293 -2.19 -3.03 34.87
C LEU A 293 -1.80 -3.27 36.33
N LYS A 294 -0.67 -3.94 36.61
CA LYS A 294 -0.16 -4.08 37.98
C LYS A 294 0.25 -2.73 38.55
N ALA A 295 0.83 -1.85 37.75
CA ALA A 295 1.17 -0.49 38.18
C ALA A 295 -0.08 0.33 38.54
N CYS A 296 -1.23 0.07 37.90
CA CYS A 296 -2.54 0.61 38.27
C CYS A 296 -3.17 -0.06 39.52
N GLY A 297 -2.47 -1.06 40.14
CA GLY A 297 -2.97 -1.77 41.31
C GLY A 297 -3.88 -2.96 41.00
N LEU A 298 -4.04 -3.34 39.72
CA LEU A 298 -4.82 -4.49 39.31
C LEU A 298 -4.00 -5.80 39.38
N LYS A 299 -4.67 -6.94 39.42
CA LYS A 299 -4.04 -8.28 39.42
C LYS A 299 -4.48 -9.08 38.19
N PRO A 300 -3.94 -8.77 37.01
CA PRO A 300 -4.35 -9.48 35.78
C PRO A 300 -3.83 -10.93 35.82
N ILE A 301 -4.65 -11.84 35.29
CA ILE A 301 -4.29 -13.24 35.01
C ILE A 301 -4.31 -13.40 33.49
N SER A 302 -3.19 -13.86 32.93
CA SER A 302 -3.05 -14.09 31.49
C SER A 302 -3.33 -15.53 31.16
N PHE A 303 -4.17 -15.77 30.14
CA PHE A 303 -4.43 -17.08 29.54
C PHE A 303 -4.05 -17.03 28.06
N SER A 304 -3.38 -18.07 27.58
CA SER A 304 -3.13 -18.27 26.16
C SER A 304 -4.04 -19.36 25.63
N THR A 305 -4.63 -19.14 24.46
CA THR A 305 -5.39 -20.19 23.77
C THR A 305 -4.51 -21.31 23.25
N ASP A 306 -3.21 -21.11 23.22
CA ASP A 306 -2.21 -22.12 22.80
C ASP A 306 -1.89 -23.12 23.93
N ASP A 307 -2.39 -22.84 25.14
CA ASP A 307 -2.18 -23.70 26.34
C ASP A 307 -3.30 -24.76 26.51
N TYR A 308 -4.30 -24.82 25.60
CA TYR A 308 -5.45 -25.69 25.65
C TYR A 308 -5.71 -26.48 24.39
#